data_b05f600582a6939f7d4647e521407f25
#
_entry.id   b05f600582a6939f7d4647e521407f25
#
_cell.length_a   1.000
_cell.length_b   1.000
_cell.length_c   1.000
_cell.angle_alpha   90.00
_cell.angle_beta   90.00
_cell.angle_gamma   90.00
#
_symmetry.space_group_name_H-M   'P 1'
#
loop_
_entity.id
_entity.type
_entity.pdbx_description
1 polymer ?
#
loop_
_entity_poly.entity_id
_entity_poly.type
_entity_poly.pdbx_seq_one_letter_code
_entity_poly.pdbx_strand_id
1 'polypeptide(L)'
;MEAKLPHERLDVYGVYLETARLCGDVVTNAAQQIVALDHLERAIESTGVNLIRANGQSAGSAARANYLDVSIASTHECAACLDVCLARRVMEECLHTSGTRNLWRIRGMLLGLKRASEAQVREEQASYGTPAFPFANLDMYRVSLSAVAWIHDLVEEINLKARIRGRLDTSSTGTVLNIAEGHGRETVADQNRFMKTAQEHAYQTLVLLDVMAARKEVTPSRITEGKATQTRIIRMLHAWCESNNSKDPGK
;
A
#
# COMPACT_ATOMS: atom_id res chain seq x y z
N MET A 1 -20.09 -25.69 -23.32
CA MET A 1 -19.50 -24.45 -22.81
C MET A 1 -20.19 -24.13 -21.49
N GLU A 2 -19.46 -24.13 -20.40
CA GLU A 2 -20.03 -23.72 -19.10
C GLU A 2 -20.43 -22.24 -19.15
N ALA A 3 -21.59 -21.93 -18.56
CA ALA A 3 -22.08 -20.55 -18.51
C ALA A 3 -21.20 -19.73 -17.56
N LYS A 4 -20.53 -18.69 -18.08
CA LYS A 4 -19.73 -17.77 -17.25
C LYS A 4 -20.60 -17.09 -16.20
N LEU A 5 -20.10 -17.05 -14.97
CA LEU A 5 -20.69 -16.27 -13.88
C LEU A 5 -20.67 -14.77 -14.20
N PRO A 6 -21.57 -13.94 -13.61
CA PRO A 6 -21.67 -12.52 -13.96
C PRO A 6 -20.34 -11.73 -13.82
N HIS A 7 -19.56 -11.98 -12.77
CA HIS A 7 -18.29 -11.31 -12.56
C HIS A 7 -17.18 -11.76 -13.54
N GLU A 8 -17.25 -13.00 -14.05
CA GLU A 8 -16.29 -13.52 -15.05
C GLU A 8 -16.43 -12.86 -16.42
N ARG A 9 -17.51 -12.09 -16.63
CA ARG A 9 -17.73 -11.29 -17.85
C ARG A 9 -17.13 -9.89 -17.75
N LEU A 10 -16.65 -9.50 -16.57
CA LEU A 10 -16.01 -8.19 -16.37
C LEU A 10 -14.56 -8.23 -16.82
N ASP A 11 -14.15 -7.29 -17.67
CA ASP A 11 -12.75 -7.18 -18.12
C ASP A 11 -11.79 -7.00 -16.94
N VAL A 12 -12.19 -6.27 -15.91
CA VAL A 12 -11.39 -6.09 -14.69
C VAL A 12 -11.12 -7.42 -13.99
N TYR A 13 -12.02 -8.38 -14.07
CA TYR A 13 -11.82 -9.69 -13.44
C TYR A 13 -10.74 -10.51 -14.15
N GLY A 14 -10.67 -10.41 -15.49
CA GLY A 14 -9.59 -11.03 -16.26
C GLY A 14 -8.22 -10.48 -15.87
N VAL A 15 -8.09 -9.14 -15.83
CA VAL A 15 -6.83 -8.49 -15.41
C VAL A 15 -6.51 -8.79 -13.94
N TYR A 16 -7.52 -8.89 -13.08
CA TYR A 16 -7.34 -9.30 -11.68
C TYR A 16 -6.73 -10.71 -11.58
N LEU A 17 -7.23 -11.70 -12.33
CA LEU A 17 -6.70 -13.06 -12.28
C LEU A 17 -5.24 -13.14 -12.78
N GLU A 18 -4.89 -12.40 -13.84
CA GLU A 18 -3.51 -12.28 -14.30
C GLU A 18 -2.61 -11.68 -13.21
N THR A 19 -3.09 -10.65 -12.51
CA THR A 19 -2.35 -9.99 -11.45
C THR A 19 -2.23 -10.89 -10.22
N ALA A 20 -3.29 -11.61 -9.85
CA ALA A 20 -3.27 -12.56 -8.74
C ALA A 20 -2.24 -13.68 -8.97
N ARG A 21 -2.14 -14.18 -10.23
CA ARG A 21 -1.09 -15.15 -10.59
C ARG A 21 0.31 -14.55 -10.41
N LEU A 22 0.55 -13.33 -10.93
CA LEU A 22 1.83 -12.64 -10.78
C LEU A 22 2.19 -12.44 -9.29
N CYS A 23 1.23 -12.00 -8.47
CA CYS A 23 1.45 -11.85 -7.02
C CYS A 23 1.80 -13.19 -6.36
N GLY A 24 1.11 -14.28 -6.74
CA GLY A 24 1.43 -15.63 -6.28
C GLY A 24 2.84 -16.08 -6.68
N ASP A 25 3.26 -15.77 -7.91
CA ASP A 25 4.64 -16.06 -8.37
C ASP A 25 5.67 -15.25 -7.55
N VAL A 26 5.40 -13.98 -7.23
CA VAL A 26 6.27 -13.16 -6.36
C VAL A 26 6.39 -13.76 -4.96
N VAL A 27 5.27 -14.16 -4.35
CA VAL A 27 5.27 -14.75 -3.00
C VAL A 27 6.01 -16.10 -2.98
N THR A 28 5.75 -16.94 -3.98
CA THR A 28 6.33 -18.31 -4.04
C THR A 28 7.83 -18.28 -4.31
N ASN A 29 8.31 -17.36 -5.16
CA ASN A 29 9.70 -17.32 -5.60
C ASN A 29 10.57 -16.34 -4.78
N ALA A 30 10.02 -15.67 -3.77
CA ALA A 30 10.76 -14.74 -2.93
C ALA A 30 11.90 -15.47 -2.20
N ALA A 31 13.11 -14.93 -2.34
CA ALA A 31 14.32 -15.51 -1.70
C ALA A 31 14.27 -15.42 -0.16
N GLN A 32 13.47 -14.52 0.38
CA GLN A 32 13.31 -14.28 1.81
C GLN A 32 11.86 -13.94 2.12
N GLN A 33 11.32 -14.50 3.21
CA GLN A 33 10.02 -14.13 3.73
C GLN A 33 10.09 -12.76 4.42
N ILE A 34 9.24 -11.84 3.97
CA ILE A 34 9.05 -10.51 4.55
C ILE A 34 7.56 -10.24 4.77
N VAL A 35 7.24 -9.36 5.71
CA VAL A 35 5.85 -9.04 6.09
C VAL A 35 5.01 -8.56 4.89
N ALA A 36 5.63 -7.85 3.93
CA ALA A 36 4.92 -7.37 2.74
C ALA A 36 4.36 -8.49 1.85
N LEU A 37 4.92 -9.70 1.86
CA LEU A 37 4.41 -10.85 1.09
C LEU A 37 3.08 -11.35 1.66
N ASP A 38 2.96 -11.47 2.99
CA ASP A 38 1.70 -11.84 3.64
C ASP A 38 0.61 -10.78 3.41
N HIS A 39 1.00 -9.50 3.41
CA HIS A 39 0.10 -8.40 3.07
C HIS A 39 -0.35 -8.46 1.62
N LEU A 40 0.56 -8.75 0.68
CA LEU A 40 0.27 -8.86 -0.74
C LEU A 40 -0.77 -9.95 -1.02
N GLU A 41 -0.63 -11.14 -0.42
CA GLU A 41 -1.61 -12.22 -0.57
C GLU A 41 -3.00 -11.80 -0.08
N ARG A 42 -3.09 -11.25 1.12
CA ARG A 42 -4.38 -10.80 1.68
C ARG A 42 -4.99 -9.65 0.89
N ALA A 43 -4.19 -8.71 0.42
CA ALA A 43 -4.65 -7.56 -0.34
C ALA A 43 -5.17 -7.96 -1.72
N ILE A 44 -4.49 -8.88 -2.42
CA ILE A 44 -4.97 -9.36 -3.73
C ILE A 44 -6.25 -10.18 -3.59
N GLU A 45 -6.39 -11.02 -2.58
CA GLU A 45 -7.63 -11.72 -2.28
C GLU A 45 -8.77 -10.74 -1.96
N SER A 46 -8.51 -9.74 -1.11
CA SER A 46 -9.47 -8.68 -0.76
C SER A 46 -9.94 -7.91 -1.98
N THR A 47 -9.03 -7.59 -2.92
CA THR A 47 -9.38 -6.96 -4.20
C THR A 47 -10.43 -7.78 -4.96
N GLY A 48 -10.21 -9.08 -5.14
CA GLY A 48 -11.11 -9.97 -5.87
C GLY A 48 -12.45 -10.21 -5.16
N VAL A 49 -12.40 -10.50 -3.86
CA VAL A 49 -13.62 -10.73 -3.07
C VAL A 49 -14.56 -9.53 -3.11
N ASN A 50 -14.01 -8.31 -2.93
CA ASN A 50 -14.82 -7.11 -2.93
C ASN A 50 -15.32 -6.73 -4.33
N LEU A 51 -14.56 -7.00 -5.40
CA LEU A 51 -15.04 -6.88 -6.78
C LEU A 51 -16.25 -7.78 -7.04
N ILE A 52 -16.19 -9.06 -6.63
CA ILE A 52 -17.30 -10.01 -6.78
C ILE A 52 -18.52 -9.56 -5.97
N ARG A 53 -18.30 -9.15 -4.71
CA ARG A 53 -19.38 -8.63 -3.84
C ARG A 53 -20.05 -7.41 -4.44
N ALA A 54 -19.27 -6.46 -4.97
CA ALA A 54 -19.80 -5.28 -5.65
C ALA A 54 -20.66 -5.66 -6.85
N ASN A 55 -20.23 -6.66 -7.65
CA ASN A 55 -20.96 -7.11 -8.82
C ASN A 55 -22.29 -7.79 -8.46
N GLY A 56 -22.41 -8.37 -7.27
CA GLY A 56 -23.63 -8.97 -6.75
C GLY A 56 -24.63 -7.96 -6.17
N GLN A 57 -24.27 -6.66 -6.06
CA GLN A 57 -25.17 -5.61 -5.55
C GLN A 57 -25.86 -4.86 -6.68
N SER A 58 -27.05 -4.29 -6.37
CA SER A 58 -27.77 -3.43 -7.29
C SER A 58 -26.95 -2.22 -7.71
N ALA A 59 -27.02 -1.84 -9.00
CA ALA A 59 -26.40 -0.64 -9.49
C ALA A 59 -26.86 0.61 -8.69
N GLY A 60 -25.93 1.51 -8.34
CA GLY A 60 -26.23 2.71 -7.56
C GLY A 60 -26.43 2.51 -6.06
N SER A 61 -26.36 1.26 -5.55
CA SER A 61 -26.50 1.01 -4.12
C SER A 61 -25.24 1.44 -3.34
N ALA A 62 -25.42 1.97 -2.13
CA ALA A 62 -24.33 2.30 -1.21
C ALA A 62 -23.44 1.09 -0.89
N ALA A 63 -24.03 -0.12 -0.82
CA ALA A 63 -23.30 -1.36 -0.61
C ALA A 63 -22.35 -1.66 -1.77
N ARG A 64 -22.78 -1.45 -3.03
CA ARG A 64 -21.93 -1.59 -4.21
C ARG A 64 -20.75 -0.62 -4.18
N ALA A 65 -21.03 0.66 -3.91
CA ALA A 65 -20.01 1.69 -3.81
C ALA A 65 -18.97 1.34 -2.74
N ASN A 66 -19.41 0.95 -1.54
CA ASN A 66 -18.50 0.56 -0.45
C ASN A 66 -17.61 -0.64 -0.82
N TYR A 67 -18.15 -1.67 -1.48
CA TYR A 67 -17.31 -2.81 -1.91
C TYR A 67 -16.30 -2.40 -2.99
N LEU A 68 -16.65 -1.50 -3.91
CA LEU A 68 -15.72 -0.97 -4.90
C LEU A 68 -14.60 -0.16 -4.22
N ASP A 69 -14.91 0.65 -3.20
CA ASP A 69 -13.93 1.41 -2.44
C ASP A 69 -12.94 0.51 -1.69
N VAL A 70 -13.44 -0.54 -1.06
CA VAL A 70 -12.56 -1.53 -0.41
C VAL A 70 -11.67 -2.23 -1.45
N SER A 71 -12.21 -2.59 -2.62
CA SER A 71 -11.43 -3.20 -3.70
C SER A 71 -10.34 -2.25 -4.22
N ILE A 72 -10.64 -0.96 -4.39
CA ILE A 72 -9.68 0.08 -4.78
C ILE A 72 -8.58 0.24 -3.72
N ALA A 73 -8.95 0.33 -2.44
CA ALA A 73 -7.98 0.44 -1.35
C ALA A 73 -7.05 -0.77 -1.28
N SER A 74 -7.58 -1.99 -1.43
CA SER A 74 -6.80 -3.22 -1.49
C SER A 74 -5.86 -3.26 -2.70
N THR A 75 -6.27 -2.68 -3.84
CA THR A 75 -5.40 -2.53 -5.02
C THR A 75 -4.22 -1.59 -4.73
N HIS A 76 -4.43 -0.51 -3.96
CA HIS A 76 -3.35 0.38 -3.51
C HIS A 76 -2.39 -0.34 -2.55
N GLU A 77 -2.92 -1.13 -1.63
CA GLU A 77 -2.11 -1.95 -0.71
C GLU A 77 -1.24 -2.95 -1.49
N CYS A 78 -1.79 -3.63 -2.51
CA CYS A 78 -1.00 -4.50 -3.39
C CYS A 78 0.17 -3.74 -4.04
N ALA A 79 -0.07 -2.55 -4.59
CA ALA A 79 0.99 -1.78 -5.22
C ALA A 79 2.09 -1.37 -4.22
N ALA A 80 1.70 -0.92 -3.02
CA ALA A 80 2.64 -0.60 -1.96
C ALA A 80 3.44 -1.84 -1.49
N CYS A 81 2.81 -3.02 -1.45
CA CYS A 81 3.52 -4.27 -1.16
C CYS A 81 4.57 -4.60 -2.22
N LEU A 82 4.25 -4.44 -3.52
CA LEU A 82 5.22 -4.63 -4.59
C LEU A 82 6.38 -3.64 -4.48
N ASP A 83 6.12 -2.36 -4.15
CA ASP A 83 7.15 -1.35 -3.93
C ASP A 83 8.09 -1.75 -2.77
N VAL A 84 7.53 -2.26 -1.67
CA VAL A 84 8.32 -2.77 -0.54
C VAL A 84 9.12 -4.01 -0.94
N CYS A 85 8.54 -4.94 -1.71
CA CYS A 85 9.24 -6.13 -2.21
C CYS A 85 10.44 -5.75 -3.09
N LEU A 86 10.28 -4.74 -3.95
CA LEU A 86 11.38 -4.21 -4.76
C LEU A 86 12.45 -3.54 -3.88
N ALA A 87 12.05 -2.68 -2.94
CA ALA A 87 12.96 -1.99 -2.01
C ALA A 87 13.75 -2.98 -1.12
N ARG A 88 13.15 -4.13 -0.80
CA ARG A 88 13.77 -5.24 -0.06
C ARG A 88 14.54 -6.22 -0.96
N ARG A 89 14.59 -5.99 -2.27
CA ARG A 89 15.28 -6.84 -3.25
C ARG A 89 14.80 -8.31 -3.25
N VAL A 90 13.53 -8.53 -2.90
CA VAL A 90 12.91 -9.88 -2.93
C VAL A 90 12.15 -10.16 -4.21
N MET A 91 12.10 -9.19 -5.14
CA MET A 91 11.52 -9.34 -6.47
C MET A 91 12.32 -8.57 -7.51
N GLU A 92 12.18 -8.97 -8.77
CA GLU A 92 12.81 -8.31 -9.92
C GLU A 92 12.00 -7.09 -10.38
N GLU A 93 12.70 -6.08 -10.93
CA GLU A 93 12.11 -4.84 -11.43
C GLU A 93 11.09 -5.08 -12.58
N CYS A 94 11.32 -6.06 -13.42
CA CYS A 94 10.41 -6.42 -14.51
C CYS A 94 9.05 -6.93 -13.99
N LEU A 95 9.05 -7.72 -12.91
CA LEU A 95 7.84 -8.20 -12.23
C LEU A 95 7.13 -7.05 -11.52
N HIS A 96 7.87 -6.17 -10.84
CA HIS A 96 7.33 -4.94 -10.24
C HIS A 96 6.61 -4.08 -11.28
N THR A 97 7.28 -3.78 -12.39
CA THR A 97 6.71 -2.95 -13.48
C THR A 97 5.44 -3.57 -14.04
N SER A 98 5.44 -4.88 -14.28
CA SER A 98 4.27 -5.59 -14.82
C SER A 98 3.12 -5.63 -13.83
N GLY A 99 3.41 -5.93 -12.56
CA GLY A 99 2.42 -5.96 -11.48
C GLY A 99 1.78 -4.60 -11.23
N THR A 100 2.59 -3.56 -11.11
CA THR A 100 2.12 -2.17 -10.90
C THR A 100 1.26 -1.69 -12.08
N ARG A 101 1.64 -2.00 -13.33
CA ARG A 101 0.82 -1.70 -14.51
C ARG A 101 -0.55 -2.35 -14.46
N ASN A 102 -0.61 -3.63 -14.12
CA ASN A 102 -1.88 -4.36 -14.01
C ASN A 102 -2.75 -3.82 -12.87
N LEU A 103 -2.17 -3.56 -11.72
CA LEU A 103 -2.89 -2.95 -10.58
C LEU A 103 -3.43 -1.57 -10.94
N TRP A 104 -2.67 -0.76 -11.69
CA TRP A 104 -3.15 0.52 -12.20
C TRP A 104 -4.36 0.35 -13.14
N ARG A 105 -4.34 -0.64 -14.04
CA ARG A 105 -5.49 -0.97 -14.92
C ARG A 105 -6.70 -1.40 -14.10
N ILE A 106 -6.51 -2.28 -13.09
CA ILE A 106 -7.59 -2.71 -12.18
C ILE A 106 -8.21 -1.50 -11.51
N ARG A 107 -7.40 -0.62 -10.90
CA ARG A 107 -7.86 0.61 -10.26
C ARG A 107 -8.69 1.48 -11.21
N GLY A 108 -8.20 1.71 -12.42
CA GLY A 108 -8.91 2.49 -13.44
C GLY A 108 -10.29 1.91 -13.79
N MET A 109 -10.36 0.60 -13.97
CA MET A 109 -11.60 -0.11 -14.26
C MET A 109 -12.57 -0.12 -13.06
N LEU A 110 -12.07 -0.28 -11.82
CA LEU A 110 -12.89 -0.18 -10.59
C LEU A 110 -13.49 1.21 -10.42
N LEU A 111 -12.72 2.27 -10.68
CA LEU A 111 -13.22 3.65 -10.68
C LEU A 111 -14.27 3.86 -11.77
N GLY A 112 -14.08 3.26 -12.96
CA GLY A 112 -15.08 3.26 -14.03
C GLY A 112 -16.39 2.59 -13.60
N LEU A 113 -16.31 1.41 -12.95
CA LEU A 113 -17.47 0.71 -12.39
C LEU A 113 -18.17 1.52 -11.30
N LYS A 114 -17.42 2.22 -10.45
CA LYS A 114 -17.98 3.12 -9.43
C LYS A 114 -18.73 4.28 -10.07
N ARG A 115 -18.09 4.99 -11.01
CA ARG A 115 -18.72 6.09 -11.75
C ARG A 115 -19.97 5.65 -12.52
N ALA A 116 -19.93 4.50 -13.20
CA ALA A 116 -21.09 3.94 -13.90
C ALA A 116 -22.25 3.59 -12.93
N SER A 117 -21.92 3.28 -11.68
CA SER A 117 -22.91 3.03 -10.62
C SER A 117 -23.51 4.34 -10.07
N GLU A 118 -22.73 5.42 -10.08
CA GLU A 118 -23.10 6.76 -9.64
C GLU A 118 -23.60 7.64 -10.80
N ALA A 119 -23.28 7.26 -12.05
CA ALA A 119 -23.52 8.07 -13.23
C ALA A 119 -24.95 8.04 -13.74
N GLN A 120 -25.71 8.82 -13.06
CA GLN A 120 -26.50 9.81 -13.77
C GLN A 120 -25.84 11.20 -13.75
N VAL A 121 -24.51 11.34 -13.46
CA VAL A 121 -23.86 12.67 -13.41
C VAL A 121 -22.43 12.62 -14.01
N ARG A 122 -22.30 13.19 -15.21
CA ARG A 122 -21.14 13.78 -15.89
C ARG A 122 -19.90 12.91 -16.17
N GLU A 123 -19.64 12.74 -17.50
CA GLU A 123 -18.35 12.42 -18.08
C GLU A 123 -17.30 13.49 -17.73
N GLU A 124 -16.22 13.04 -17.05
CA GLU A 124 -14.94 13.74 -17.08
C GLU A 124 -13.85 12.80 -17.59
N GLN A 125 -13.13 13.28 -18.61
CA GLN A 125 -12.06 12.56 -19.30
C GLN A 125 -10.92 12.23 -18.32
N ALA A 126 -10.57 10.95 -18.23
CA ALA A 126 -9.35 10.50 -17.57
C ALA A 126 -8.14 10.84 -18.46
N SER A 127 -7.28 11.72 -17.99
CA SER A 127 -5.96 11.96 -18.57
C SER A 127 -5.07 10.74 -18.40
N TYR A 128 -4.63 10.13 -19.50
CA TYR A 128 -3.65 9.05 -19.51
C TYR A 128 -2.23 9.64 -19.36
N GLY A 129 -1.80 9.82 -18.10
CA GLY A 129 -0.41 10.03 -17.72
C GLY A 129 0.30 8.71 -17.43
N THR A 130 1.63 8.73 -17.24
CA THR A 130 2.42 7.56 -16.82
C THR A 130 1.76 6.88 -15.62
N PRO A 131 1.54 5.54 -15.64
CA PRO A 131 0.78 4.86 -14.61
C PRO A 131 1.56 4.86 -13.28
N ALA A 132 1.26 5.83 -12.43
CA ALA A 132 1.74 5.88 -11.05
C ALA A 132 0.56 6.05 -10.09
N PHE A 133 0.54 5.27 -9.02
CA PHE A 133 -0.47 5.44 -7.99
C PHE A 133 -0.34 6.83 -7.36
N PRO A 134 -1.46 7.53 -7.07
CA PRO A 134 -1.41 8.90 -6.54
C PRO A 134 -0.57 9.06 -5.28
N PHE A 135 -0.56 8.05 -4.39
CA PHE A 135 0.26 8.06 -3.18
C PHE A 135 1.77 8.05 -3.47
N ALA A 136 2.21 7.49 -4.62
CA ALA A 136 3.61 7.47 -5.01
C ALA A 136 4.22 8.86 -5.23
N ASN A 137 3.38 9.90 -5.41
CA ASN A 137 3.80 11.28 -5.50
C ASN A 137 3.95 11.98 -4.15
N LEU A 138 3.52 11.35 -3.05
CA LEU A 138 3.66 11.92 -1.71
C LEU A 138 5.10 11.80 -1.21
N ASP A 139 5.69 12.92 -0.77
CA ASP A 139 7.05 12.92 -0.21
C ASP A 139 7.16 12.00 1.02
N MET A 140 6.12 11.97 1.89
CA MET A 140 6.09 11.07 3.04
C MET A 140 6.15 9.59 2.63
N TYR A 141 5.51 9.20 1.51
CA TYR A 141 5.57 7.84 0.97
C TYR A 141 6.98 7.51 0.46
N ARG A 142 7.55 8.39 -0.37
CA ARG A 142 8.91 8.21 -0.93
C ARG A 142 9.97 8.10 0.15
N VAL A 143 9.91 8.97 1.17
CA VAL A 143 10.85 8.95 2.29
C VAL A 143 10.66 7.68 3.12
N SER A 144 9.43 7.22 3.34
CA SER A 144 9.15 5.98 4.06
C SER A 144 9.64 4.75 3.28
N LEU A 145 9.48 4.72 1.96
CA LEU A 145 10.00 3.65 1.11
C LEU A 145 11.54 3.63 1.10
N SER A 146 12.18 4.80 1.05
CA SER A 146 13.64 4.90 1.20
C SER A 146 14.12 4.41 2.57
N ALA A 147 13.34 4.65 3.63
CA ALA A 147 13.64 4.13 4.96
C ALA A 147 13.55 2.60 5.02
N VAL A 148 12.60 1.97 4.30
CA VAL A 148 12.51 0.51 4.18
C VAL A 148 13.77 -0.07 3.53
N ALA A 149 14.25 0.53 2.42
CA ALA A 149 15.48 0.12 1.76
C ALA A 149 16.70 0.28 2.67
N TRP A 150 16.82 1.43 3.36
CA TRP A 150 17.89 1.69 4.31
C TRP A 150 17.89 0.70 5.49
N ILE A 151 16.73 0.34 6.04
CA ILE A 151 16.58 -0.68 7.09
C ILE A 151 17.01 -2.05 6.56
N HIS A 152 16.65 -2.38 5.32
CA HIS A 152 17.11 -3.62 4.69
C HIS A 152 18.64 -3.68 4.66
N ASP A 153 19.31 -2.64 4.15
CA ASP A 153 20.76 -2.58 4.07
C ASP A 153 21.41 -2.65 5.47
N LEU A 154 20.86 -1.95 6.47
CA LEU A 154 21.32 -2.00 7.86
C LEU A 154 21.24 -3.41 8.44
N VAL A 155 20.12 -4.10 8.22
CA VAL A 155 19.87 -5.45 8.74
C VAL A 155 20.85 -6.47 8.14
N GLU A 156 21.16 -6.36 6.85
CA GLU A 156 22.14 -7.23 6.19
C GLU A 156 23.58 -6.92 6.65
N GLU A 157 23.91 -5.62 6.85
CA GLU A 157 25.23 -5.18 7.28
C GLU A 157 25.62 -5.74 8.67
N ILE A 158 24.69 -5.76 9.64
CA ILE A 158 25.00 -6.05 11.05
C ILE A 158 24.52 -7.41 11.55
N ASN A 159 24.00 -8.26 10.69
CA ASN A 159 23.50 -9.61 11.02
C ASN A 159 22.63 -9.65 12.29
N LEU A 160 21.59 -8.83 12.32
CA LEU A 160 20.68 -8.68 13.46
C LEU A 160 19.98 -10.00 13.85
N LYS A 161 19.71 -10.15 15.15
CA LYS A 161 18.88 -11.25 15.66
C LYS A 161 17.50 -11.23 14.99
N ALA A 162 17.00 -12.41 14.58
CA ALA A 162 15.74 -12.57 13.83
C ALA A 162 14.55 -11.80 14.44
N ARG A 163 14.45 -11.73 15.78
CA ARG A 163 13.37 -11.01 16.47
C ARG A 163 13.40 -9.49 16.23
N ILE A 164 14.58 -8.86 16.23
CA ILE A 164 14.72 -7.41 15.99
C ILE A 164 14.50 -7.12 14.50
N ARG A 165 15.05 -7.97 13.62
CA ARG A 165 14.85 -7.93 12.18
C ARG A 165 13.35 -7.93 11.85
N GLY A 166 12.59 -8.89 12.37
CA GLY A 166 11.14 -8.99 12.13
C GLY A 166 10.36 -7.78 12.63
N ARG A 167 10.74 -7.19 13.78
CA ARG A 167 10.09 -5.98 14.30
C ARG A 167 10.37 -4.74 13.45
N LEU A 168 11.61 -4.57 12.98
CA LEU A 168 11.97 -3.50 12.05
C LEU A 168 11.25 -3.66 10.72
N ASP A 169 11.15 -4.89 10.20
CA ASP A 169 10.39 -5.18 8.99
C ASP A 169 8.91 -4.82 9.16
N THR A 170 8.26 -5.31 10.21
CA THR A 170 6.86 -5.00 10.52
C THR A 170 6.61 -3.50 10.63
N SER A 171 7.44 -2.78 11.38
CA SER A 171 7.20 -1.35 11.61
C SER A 171 7.52 -0.49 10.38
N SER A 172 8.60 -0.76 9.66
CA SER A 172 8.93 0.01 8.45
C SER A 172 7.93 -0.24 7.31
N THR A 173 7.57 -1.50 7.07
CA THR A 173 6.54 -1.89 6.09
C THR A 173 5.18 -1.29 6.47
N GLY A 174 4.77 -1.41 7.75
CA GLY A 174 3.51 -0.85 8.24
C GLY A 174 3.38 0.66 8.00
N THR A 175 4.48 1.42 8.11
CA THR A 175 4.48 2.85 7.78
C THR A 175 4.09 3.08 6.32
N VAL A 176 4.72 2.39 5.38
CA VAL A 176 4.49 2.54 3.94
C VAL A 176 3.06 2.14 3.55
N LEU A 177 2.61 0.96 4.01
CA LEU A 177 1.30 0.42 3.65
C LEU A 177 0.16 1.30 4.17
N ASN A 178 0.26 1.79 5.41
CA ASN A 178 -0.77 2.68 5.96
C ASN A 178 -0.82 4.04 5.26
N ILE A 179 0.30 4.58 4.77
CA ILE A 179 0.28 5.80 3.94
C ILE A 179 -0.47 5.53 2.61
N ALA A 180 -0.16 4.42 1.93
CA ALA A 180 -0.80 4.08 0.66
C ALA A 180 -2.30 3.83 0.83
N GLU A 181 -2.70 3.06 1.84
CA GLU A 181 -4.10 2.77 2.14
C GLU A 181 -4.87 4.02 2.56
N GLY A 182 -4.30 4.83 3.46
CA GLY A 182 -4.92 6.06 3.93
C GLY A 182 -5.17 7.06 2.79
N HIS A 183 -4.23 7.18 1.86
CA HIS A 183 -4.40 8.04 0.68
C HIS A 183 -5.53 7.54 -0.25
N GLY A 184 -5.81 6.24 -0.25
CA GLY A 184 -6.90 5.63 -1.03
C GLY A 184 -8.30 5.76 -0.40
N ARG A 185 -8.41 6.26 0.84
CA ARG A 185 -9.69 6.40 1.56
C ARG A 185 -10.42 7.68 1.16
N GLU A 186 -11.75 7.63 1.14
CA GLU A 186 -12.58 8.77 0.72
C GLU A 186 -12.79 9.79 1.85
N THR A 187 -12.98 9.30 3.10
CA THR A 187 -13.28 10.20 4.21
C THR A 187 -12.01 10.71 4.89
N VAL A 188 -12.01 11.99 5.27
CA VAL A 188 -10.92 12.60 6.04
C VAL A 188 -10.65 11.84 7.34
N ALA A 189 -11.71 11.36 8.01
CA ALA A 189 -11.59 10.60 9.24
C ALA A 189 -10.82 9.28 9.03
N ASP A 190 -11.14 8.52 7.95
CA ASP A 190 -10.43 7.29 7.62
C ASP A 190 -8.99 7.56 7.16
N GLN A 191 -8.79 8.58 6.30
CA GLN A 191 -7.45 9.00 5.90
C GLN A 191 -6.58 9.28 7.12
N ASN A 192 -7.06 10.11 8.05
CA ASN A 192 -6.33 10.47 9.25
C ASN A 192 -6.09 9.26 10.18
N ARG A 193 -7.02 8.31 10.27
CA ARG A 193 -6.84 7.08 11.02
C ARG A 193 -5.64 6.29 10.52
N PHE A 194 -5.53 6.06 9.22
CA PHE A 194 -4.41 5.35 8.62
C PHE A 194 -3.10 6.12 8.75
N MET A 195 -3.10 7.45 8.56
CA MET A 195 -1.90 8.27 8.74
C MET A 195 -1.40 8.26 10.19
N LYS A 196 -2.29 8.23 11.19
CA LYS A 196 -1.93 8.03 12.60
C LYS A 196 -1.34 6.63 12.83
N THR A 197 -1.92 5.59 12.23
CA THR A 197 -1.35 4.23 12.31
C THR A 197 0.06 4.17 11.68
N ALA A 198 0.26 4.83 10.53
CA ALA A 198 1.60 4.97 9.94
C ALA A 198 2.57 5.68 10.88
N GLN A 199 2.12 6.72 11.58
CA GLN A 199 2.92 7.46 12.57
C GLN A 199 3.33 6.56 13.75
N GLU A 200 2.42 5.72 14.27
CA GLU A 200 2.73 4.75 15.32
C GLU A 200 3.80 3.74 14.88
N HIS A 201 3.73 3.26 13.66
CA HIS A 201 4.76 2.39 13.09
C HIS A 201 6.12 3.12 12.96
N ALA A 202 6.14 4.38 12.56
CA ALA A 202 7.36 5.18 12.50
C ALA A 202 7.97 5.42 13.89
N TYR A 203 7.13 5.64 14.93
CA TYR A 203 7.59 5.68 16.32
C TYR A 203 8.19 4.35 16.77
N GLN A 204 7.56 3.23 16.42
CA GLN A 204 8.09 1.90 16.75
C GLN A 204 9.49 1.69 16.14
N THR A 205 9.68 2.08 14.88
CA THR A 205 11.00 2.03 14.22
C THR A 205 12.01 2.91 14.96
N LEU A 206 11.64 4.14 15.33
CA LEU A 206 12.50 5.06 16.07
C LEU A 206 12.97 4.45 17.39
N VAL A 207 12.04 3.87 18.17
CA VAL A 207 12.35 3.21 19.45
C VAL A 207 13.25 1.99 19.26
N LEU A 208 13.05 1.22 18.19
CA LEU A 208 13.93 0.08 17.88
C LEU A 208 15.37 0.54 17.61
N LEU A 209 15.56 1.63 16.87
CA LEU A 209 16.87 2.24 16.64
C LEU A 209 17.52 2.70 17.95
N ASP A 210 16.75 3.30 18.88
CA ASP A 210 17.26 3.69 20.20
C ASP A 210 17.69 2.47 21.05
N VAL A 211 16.90 1.39 21.00
CA VAL A 211 17.25 0.12 21.68
C VAL A 211 18.54 -0.48 21.12
N MET A 212 18.70 -0.46 19.79
CA MET A 212 19.91 -0.96 19.12
C MET A 212 21.13 -0.09 19.46
N ALA A 213 20.96 1.22 19.56
CA ALA A 213 21.99 2.14 20.01
C ALA A 213 22.44 1.84 21.46
N ALA A 214 21.47 1.69 22.38
CA ALA A 214 21.73 1.38 23.78
C ALA A 214 22.46 0.04 23.95
N ARG A 215 22.23 -0.93 23.06
CA ARG A 215 22.89 -2.23 23.02
C ARG A 215 24.22 -2.23 22.28
N LYS A 216 24.62 -1.09 21.70
CA LYS A 216 25.82 -0.96 20.87
C LYS A 216 25.83 -1.92 19.67
N GLU A 217 24.65 -2.26 19.14
CA GLU A 217 24.48 -3.16 17.99
C GLU A 217 24.74 -2.42 16.66
N VAL A 218 24.67 -1.10 16.66
CA VAL A 218 24.82 -0.21 15.46
C VAL A 218 25.70 0.97 15.80
N THR A 219 26.45 1.45 14.81
CA THR A 219 27.32 2.62 14.96
C THR A 219 26.51 3.91 15.21
N PRO A 220 27.02 4.87 15.99
CA PRO A 220 26.31 6.12 16.28
C PRO A 220 25.91 6.90 15.03
N SER A 221 26.72 6.90 13.96
CA SER A 221 26.42 7.60 12.71
C SER A 221 25.17 7.00 12.03
N ARG A 222 25.08 5.68 11.91
CA ARG A 222 23.92 4.99 11.35
C ARG A 222 22.64 5.25 12.15
N ILE A 223 22.74 5.23 13.47
CA ILE A 223 21.61 5.56 14.35
C ILE A 223 21.13 6.98 14.12
N THR A 224 22.04 7.95 14.04
CA THR A 224 21.70 9.36 13.80
C THR A 224 20.98 9.53 12.45
N GLU A 225 21.46 8.90 11.40
CA GLU A 225 20.85 8.91 10.06
C GLU A 225 19.42 8.33 10.10
N GLY A 226 19.25 7.13 10.66
CA GLY A 226 17.95 6.46 10.76
C GLY A 226 16.94 7.27 11.58
N LYS A 227 17.36 7.82 12.72
CA LYS A 227 16.52 8.67 13.58
C LYS A 227 16.10 9.97 12.89
N ALA A 228 16.99 10.61 12.13
CA ALA A 228 16.65 11.79 11.35
C ALA A 228 15.57 11.49 10.32
N THR A 229 15.69 10.36 9.61
CA THR A 229 14.70 9.91 8.62
C THR A 229 13.34 9.62 9.27
N GLN A 230 13.30 8.86 10.38
CA GLN A 230 12.04 8.58 11.08
C GLN A 230 11.39 9.85 11.63
N THR A 231 12.17 10.77 12.20
CA THR A 231 11.66 12.07 12.66
C THR A 231 11.05 12.89 11.53
N ARG A 232 11.66 12.88 10.33
CA ARG A 232 11.11 13.54 9.15
C ARG A 232 9.77 12.92 8.73
N ILE A 233 9.67 11.59 8.68
CA ILE A 233 8.42 10.87 8.36
C ILE A 233 7.31 11.25 9.34
N ILE A 234 7.58 11.19 10.64
CA ILE A 234 6.62 11.53 11.71
C ILE A 234 6.10 12.97 11.54
N ARG A 235 6.99 13.93 11.26
CA ARG A 235 6.59 15.33 11.05
C ARG A 235 5.71 15.51 9.82
N MET A 236 6.01 14.83 8.70
CA MET A 236 5.20 14.90 7.49
C MET A 236 3.80 14.29 7.71
N LEU A 237 3.70 13.15 8.42
CA LEU A 237 2.43 12.52 8.76
C LEU A 237 1.60 13.40 9.69
N HIS A 238 2.23 14.05 10.66
CA HIS A 238 1.57 15.00 11.55
C HIS A 238 0.99 16.19 10.78
N ALA A 239 1.83 16.84 9.96
CA ALA A 239 1.42 17.98 9.14
C ALA A 239 0.29 17.62 8.16
N TRP A 240 0.29 16.41 7.60
CA TRP A 240 -0.80 15.90 6.77
C TRP A 240 -2.12 15.86 7.55
N CYS A 241 -2.12 15.26 8.75
CA CYS A 241 -3.33 15.16 9.58
C CYS A 241 -3.86 16.55 9.98
N GLU A 242 -2.99 17.49 10.33
CA GLU A 242 -3.38 18.87 10.65
C GLU A 242 -4.00 19.59 9.44
N SER A 243 -3.34 19.50 8.27
CA SER A 243 -3.86 20.08 7.03
C SER A 243 -5.20 19.49 6.62
N ASN A 244 -5.40 18.19 6.77
CA ASN A 244 -6.65 17.51 6.45
C ASN A 244 -7.79 17.93 7.38
N ASN A 245 -7.52 18.06 8.68
CA ASN A 245 -8.52 18.50 9.65
C ASN A 245 -8.98 19.95 9.37
N SER A 246 -8.09 20.82 8.86
CA SER A 246 -8.45 22.19 8.52
C SER A 246 -9.30 22.32 7.25
N LYS A 247 -9.39 21.28 6.43
CA LYS A 247 -10.20 21.22 5.20
C LYS A 247 -11.58 20.61 5.42
N ASP A 248 -11.84 20.02 6.59
CA ASP A 248 -13.13 19.44 6.94
C ASP A 248 -14.03 20.50 7.61
N PRO A 249 -15.02 21.07 6.91
CA PRO A 249 -15.89 22.12 7.46
C PRO A 249 -16.94 21.61 8.47
N GLY A 250 -16.85 20.34 8.87
CA GLY A 250 -17.82 19.65 9.75
C GLY A 250 -17.50 19.65 11.24
N LYS A 251 -16.59 20.52 11.72
CA LYS A 251 -16.34 20.77 13.15
C LYS A 251 -16.52 22.21 13.52
#